data_1c38101c421ee1a3750917a122d0befb
#
_entry.id   1c38101c421ee1a3750917a122d0befb
#
_cell.length_a   1.000
_cell.length_b   1.000
_cell.length_c   1.000
_cell.angle_alpha   90.00
_cell.angle_beta   90.00
_cell.angle_gamma   90.00
#
_symmetry.space_group_name_H-M   'P 1'
#
loop_
_entity.id
_entity.type
_entity.pdbx_description
1 polymer ?
#
loop_
_entity_poly.entity_id
_entity_poly.type
_entity_poly.pdbx_seq_one_letter_code
_entity_poly.pdbx_strand_id
1 'polypeptide(L)'
;MHHDTPTNMNSAYSTYRSHRLLIGLASSVGLLLCLADLPAVAQRKRDKADTALAKPGSTSTTTVRMEAETQFTDGIRYLMTDEPSKAITQFAKVLQKDPNNAAAQYSTASAYLKSGKVTEALPFAAKAHALDVDNKFYSLLLAELYVKQKRYGEAEDLYEALLKKGPENAEYGVELAAIYLFNEKPDKALEAYNKVERELGLNEEITRQKQRIYLKQNKIEKAIEEAEKLVASEPSDPDYLLEGAELLIANDRPDQAIGWIDRALKLSTDLPQAHVLLADIYRKKGDMDRVSKELNQVLANPNLEAGLKARILSSYMGMTGSNTAAQQDALAMAQNLAKTSPNDPKTQVMLADLLMQQGKKAEARDTYAKAARLDGSIYEVWGALLQLDNELNQVDSLLIHSEKALEVFPTQGLFWYSNGSANLYKRRYQQAVDALEESQKLLAASSSNELKKGISAQLGDAYNGLGDYAKSNESYEAVLKVDPLNDYVLNNYSYFLSLRKENLPRALQLAQKLVERNPTNATYLDTYAWVLYVSKDYAKAKQYLEKALADPANVSGTIIEHYGDALYQLGQADKALEQWKKAKMKGGASPDIDKKITSGKM
;
A
#
# COMPACT_ATOMS: atom_id res chain seq x y z
N MET A 1 -12.27 17.15 2.56
CA MET A 1 -11.22 17.47 3.55
C MET A 1 -10.88 16.16 4.26
N HIS A 2 -9.93 15.40 3.71
CA HIS A 2 -9.28 14.29 4.40
C HIS A 2 -7.84 14.72 4.63
N HIS A 3 -7.44 14.78 5.88
CA HIS A 3 -6.05 14.99 6.28
C HIS A 3 -5.31 13.67 6.05
N ASP A 4 -4.61 13.58 4.92
CA ASP A 4 -3.59 12.56 4.72
C ASP A 4 -2.36 12.95 5.56
N THR A 5 -2.10 12.16 6.59
CA THR A 5 -0.83 12.23 7.33
C THR A 5 0.32 11.83 6.39
N PRO A 6 1.40 12.60 6.31
CA PRO A 6 2.53 12.27 5.46
C PRO A 6 3.17 10.97 5.95
N THR A 7 3.21 9.97 5.08
CA THR A 7 3.89 8.69 5.31
C THR A 7 5.37 8.92 5.55
N ASN A 8 5.82 8.53 6.72
CA ASN A 8 7.22 8.65 7.16
C ASN A 8 8.11 7.71 6.31
N MET A 9 9.24 8.19 5.75
CA MET A 9 10.20 7.36 4.98
C MET A 9 10.67 6.11 5.74
N ASN A 10 10.79 6.19 7.06
CA ASN A 10 11.08 5.05 7.94
C ASN A 10 10.03 3.94 7.90
N SER A 11 8.77 4.24 7.54
CA SER A 11 7.72 3.20 7.49
C SER A 11 7.96 2.18 6.36
N ALA A 12 8.60 2.59 5.27
CA ALA A 12 8.90 1.72 4.13
C ALA A 12 10.04 0.72 4.43
N TYR A 13 10.99 1.11 5.28
CA TYR A 13 12.10 0.23 5.70
C TYR A 13 11.76 -0.58 6.96
N SER A 14 10.99 0.03 7.90
CA SER A 14 10.53 -0.60 9.14
C SER A 14 9.57 -1.77 8.89
N THR A 15 8.74 -1.74 7.84
CA THR A 15 7.83 -2.84 7.50
C THR A 15 8.54 -4.12 7.08
N TYR A 16 9.79 -4.06 6.61
CA TYR A 16 10.55 -5.26 6.26
C TYR A 16 11.07 -6.02 7.50
N ARG A 17 11.32 -5.32 8.62
CA ARG A 17 11.80 -5.92 9.90
C ARG A 17 10.66 -6.20 10.90
N SER A 18 9.55 -5.46 10.84
CA SER A 18 8.41 -5.65 11.76
C SER A 18 7.69 -6.99 11.57
N HIS A 19 7.86 -7.69 10.44
CA HIS A 19 7.37 -9.06 10.28
C HIS A 19 8.19 -10.11 11.07
N ARG A 20 9.43 -9.80 11.51
CA ARG A 20 10.18 -10.65 12.44
C ARG A 20 9.90 -10.32 13.92
N LEU A 21 9.52 -9.08 14.24
CA LEU A 21 9.27 -8.61 15.61
C LEU A 21 7.84 -8.88 16.12
N LEU A 22 6.85 -9.04 15.24
CA LEU A 22 5.46 -9.35 15.62
C LEU A 22 5.21 -10.84 15.95
N ILE A 23 6.14 -11.73 15.61
CA ILE A 23 6.06 -13.15 15.97
C ILE A 23 6.64 -13.41 17.39
N GLY A 24 7.45 -12.48 17.93
CA GLY A 24 8.07 -12.60 19.25
C GLY A 24 7.21 -12.18 20.45
N LEU A 25 6.13 -11.44 20.24
CA LEU A 25 5.32 -10.86 21.34
C LEU A 25 4.08 -11.67 21.74
N ALA A 26 3.72 -12.69 20.96
CA ALA A 26 2.60 -13.57 21.27
C ALA A 26 3.04 -14.93 21.89
N SER A 27 4.33 -15.21 21.96
CA SER A 27 4.87 -16.52 22.40
C SER A 27 5.77 -16.48 23.65
N SER A 28 6.00 -15.31 24.29
CA SER A 28 6.79 -15.23 25.52
C SER A 28 5.99 -15.41 26.82
N VAL A 29 4.74 -15.86 26.75
CA VAL A 29 3.97 -16.46 27.86
C VAL A 29 3.67 -17.94 27.56
N GLY A 30 4.37 -18.51 26.61
CA GLY A 30 4.28 -19.92 26.23
C GLY A 30 5.47 -20.69 26.79
N LEU A 31 5.29 -21.24 27.98
CA LEU A 31 5.85 -22.50 28.43
C LEU A 31 7.13 -22.99 27.71
N LEU A 32 8.30 -22.60 28.18
CA LEU A 32 9.44 -23.50 28.14
C LEU A 32 9.21 -24.57 29.23
N LEU A 33 8.43 -25.58 28.92
CA LEU A 33 8.49 -26.89 29.58
C LEU A 33 9.82 -27.50 29.22
N CYS A 34 10.88 -27.19 29.94
CA CYS A 34 12.05 -28.05 30.08
C CYS A 34 11.60 -29.34 30.76
N LEU A 35 11.12 -30.30 29.97
CA LEU A 35 11.09 -31.70 30.31
C LEU A 35 12.47 -32.31 30.07
N ALA A 36 13.47 -31.83 30.77
CA ALA A 36 14.74 -32.51 30.91
C ALA A 36 15.17 -32.32 32.37
N ASP A 37 15.43 -33.45 33.02
CA ASP A 37 15.90 -33.63 34.38
C ASP A 37 14.85 -33.73 35.49
N LEU A 38 14.09 -34.85 35.41
CA LEU A 38 13.67 -35.47 36.66
C LEU A 38 14.95 -36.00 37.36
N PRO A 39 15.33 -35.44 38.52
CA PRO A 39 16.50 -35.94 39.22
C PRO A 39 16.26 -37.38 39.67
N ALA A 40 17.16 -38.25 39.22
CA ALA A 40 17.34 -39.60 39.75
C ALA A 40 17.84 -39.52 41.22
N VAL A 41 16.99 -39.00 42.12
CA VAL A 41 17.30 -38.93 43.58
C VAL A 41 16.65 -40.07 44.37
N ALA A 42 16.04 -41.05 43.71
CA ALA A 42 15.43 -42.20 44.38
C ALA A 42 16.35 -43.44 44.44
N GLN A 43 17.64 -43.36 44.05
CA GLN A 43 18.47 -44.56 43.97
C GLN A 43 19.75 -44.59 44.81
N ARG A 44 19.95 -43.70 45.76
CA ARG A 44 21.14 -43.68 46.64
C ARG A 44 20.86 -43.65 48.15
N LYS A 45 19.89 -44.42 48.62
CA LYS A 45 19.75 -44.83 50.05
C LYS A 45 19.14 -46.23 50.17
N ARG A 46 19.74 -47.17 49.46
CA ARG A 46 19.39 -48.60 49.62
C ARG A 46 20.58 -49.46 49.99
N ASP A 47 21.50 -48.99 50.78
CA ASP A 47 22.50 -49.84 51.39
C ASP A 47 22.75 -49.31 52.80
N LYS A 48 21.99 -49.76 53.75
CA LYS A 48 22.20 -50.06 55.17
C LYS A 48 20.87 -49.86 55.92
N ALA A 49 20.08 -50.92 55.89
CA ALA A 49 19.11 -51.13 56.96
C ALA A 49 19.05 -52.61 57.20
N ASP A 50 19.58 -52.99 58.31
CA ASP A 50 19.69 -54.26 58.88
C ASP A 50 18.40 -55.10 58.82
N THR A 51 18.62 -56.41 58.68
CA THR A 51 17.74 -57.48 59.05
C THR A 51 17.22 -57.32 60.48
N ALA A 52 16.05 -56.70 60.63
CA ALA A 52 15.24 -56.83 61.85
C ALA A 52 13.92 -57.55 61.46
N LEU A 53 13.73 -58.73 62.03
CA LEU A 53 12.58 -59.59 61.93
C LEU A 53 11.26 -58.77 62.08
N ALA A 54 10.46 -58.74 61.03
CA ALA A 54 9.14 -58.16 61.02
C ALA A 54 8.16 -58.89 61.92
N LYS A 55 7.55 -58.18 62.88
CA LYS A 55 6.41 -58.65 63.65
C LYS A 55 5.15 -58.71 62.72
N PRO A 56 4.32 -59.75 62.84
CA PRO A 56 3.10 -59.84 62.01
C PRO A 56 2.06 -58.79 62.42
N GLY A 57 1.95 -57.76 61.62
CA GLY A 57 1.06 -56.64 61.78
C GLY A 57 1.20 -55.50 60.77
N SER A 58 2.25 -55.50 59.85
CA SER A 58 2.63 -54.39 58.96
C SER A 58 2.18 -54.55 57.50
N THR A 59 1.45 -55.61 57.15
CA THR A 59 1.04 -55.89 55.75
C THR A 59 0.04 -54.88 55.20
N SER A 60 -0.82 -54.32 56.04
CA SER A 60 -1.85 -53.36 55.62
C SER A 60 -1.27 -52.00 55.23
N THR A 61 -0.28 -51.51 55.96
CA THR A 61 0.36 -50.20 55.70
C THR A 61 1.25 -50.22 54.46
N THR A 62 1.94 -51.34 54.20
CA THR A 62 2.84 -51.51 53.02
C THR A 62 2.00 -51.59 51.74
N THR A 63 0.88 -52.31 51.75
CA THR A 63 -0.04 -52.46 50.61
C THR A 63 -0.69 -51.10 50.25
N VAL A 64 -1.13 -50.36 51.23
CA VAL A 64 -1.74 -49.03 51.04
C VAL A 64 -0.75 -48.03 50.44
N ARG A 65 0.53 -48.11 50.84
CA ARG A 65 1.62 -47.29 50.32
C ARG A 65 1.94 -47.63 48.87
N MET A 66 2.07 -48.92 48.55
CA MET A 66 2.33 -49.38 47.15
C MET A 66 1.19 -48.98 46.21
N GLU A 67 -0.06 -49.09 46.64
CA GLU A 67 -1.22 -48.64 45.86
C GLU A 67 -1.21 -47.13 45.63
N ALA A 68 -0.86 -46.31 46.63
CA ALA A 68 -0.72 -44.86 46.47
C ALA A 68 0.41 -44.49 45.49
N GLU A 69 1.56 -45.17 45.56
CA GLU A 69 2.68 -45.00 44.63
C GLU A 69 2.28 -45.38 43.19
N THR A 70 1.52 -46.46 43.00
CA THR A 70 0.99 -46.87 41.68
C THR A 70 0.02 -45.85 41.13
N GLN A 71 -0.93 -45.36 41.97
CA GLN A 71 -1.90 -44.34 41.56
C GLN A 71 -1.22 -43.00 41.21
N PHE A 72 -0.17 -42.62 41.94
CA PHE A 72 0.61 -41.43 41.64
C PHE A 72 1.32 -41.59 40.28
N THR A 73 1.98 -42.72 40.03
CA THR A 73 2.65 -43.00 38.77
C THR A 73 1.69 -43.02 37.58
N ASP A 74 0.51 -43.61 37.73
CA ASP A 74 -0.55 -43.58 36.72
C ASP A 74 -1.03 -42.15 36.47
N GLY A 75 -1.18 -41.33 37.51
CA GLY A 75 -1.53 -39.92 37.39
C GLY A 75 -0.50 -39.12 36.59
N ILE A 76 0.79 -39.32 36.87
CA ILE A 76 1.87 -38.70 36.10
C ILE A 76 1.85 -39.15 34.63
N ARG A 77 1.65 -40.47 34.38
CA ARG A 77 1.53 -41.00 33.01
C ARG A 77 0.38 -40.30 32.25
N TYR A 78 -0.81 -40.15 32.86
CA TYR A 78 -1.93 -39.44 32.23
C TYR A 78 -1.63 -37.95 31.99
N LEU A 79 -0.88 -37.28 32.85
CA LEU A 79 -0.41 -35.93 32.59
C LEU A 79 0.52 -35.83 31.37
N MET A 80 1.41 -36.81 31.23
CA MET A 80 2.37 -36.89 30.10
C MET A 80 1.67 -37.26 28.79
N THR A 81 0.55 -38.01 28.83
CA THR A 81 -0.25 -38.38 27.66
C THR A 81 -1.37 -37.38 27.36
N ASP A 82 -1.35 -36.19 27.96
CA ASP A 82 -2.33 -35.13 27.78
C ASP A 82 -3.77 -35.50 28.15
N GLU A 83 -3.90 -36.33 29.19
CA GLU A 83 -5.20 -36.74 29.75
C GLU A 83 -5.41 -36.18 31.18
N PRO A 84 -5.43 -34.86 31.36
CA PRO A 84 -5.40 -34.23 32.69
C PRO A 84 -6.61 -34.61 33.57
N SER A 85 -7.77 -34.86 33.00
CA SER A 85 -8.94 -35.31 33.78
C SER A 85 -8.75 -36.68 34.40
N LYS A 86 -8.09 -37.62 33.72
CA LYS A 86 -7.74 -38.94 34.28
C LYS A 86 -6.66 -38.79 35.34
N ALA A 87 -5.66 -37.92 35.11
CA ALA A 87 -4.62 -37.60 36.06
C ALA A 87 -5.19 -37.09 37.39
N ILE A 88 -6.12 -36.13 37.35
CA ILE A 88 -6.82 -35.57 38.52
C ILE A 88 -7.50 -36.69 39.30
N THR A 89 -8.17 -37.63 38.61
CA THR A 89 -8.84 -38.78 39.26
C THR A 89 -7.88 -39.68 40.01
N GLN A 90 -6.69 -39.92 39.47
CA GLN A 90 -5.69 -40.76 40.15
C GLN A 90 -5.04 -40.04 41.32
N PHE A 91 -4.67 -38.75 41.14
CA PHE A 91 -4.13 -37.93 42.25
C PHE A 91 -5.11 -37.76 43.38
N ALA A 92 -6.43 -37.64 43.12
CA ALA A 92 -7.46 -37.58 44.14
C ALA A 92 -7.47 -38.83 45.03
N LYS A 93 -7.25 -40.02 44.46
CA LYS A 93 -7.12 -41.27 45.26
C LYS A 93 -5.87 -41.26 46.14
N VAL A 94 -4.74 -40.69 45.66
CA VAL A 94 -3.53 -40.51 46.47
C VAL A 94 -3.81 -39.59 47.64
N LEU A 95 -4.45 -38.42 47.38
CA LEU A 95 -4.77 -37.42 48.38
C LEU A 95 -5.84 -37.85 49.39
N GLN A 96 -6.69 -38.80 49.01
CA GLN A 96 -7.60 -39.46 49.94
C GLN A 96 -6.85 -40.29 51.00
N LYS A 97 -5.73 -40.93 50.60
CA LYS A 97 -4.90 -41.76 51.50
C LYS A 97 -3.90 -40.91 52.28
N ASP A 98 -3.32 -39.91 51.62
CA ASP A 98 -2.34 -38.97 52.19
C ASP A 98 -2.64 -37.51 51.75
N PRO A 99 -3.48 -36.80 52.50
CA PRO A 99 -3.82 -35.42 52.22
C PRO A 99 -2.66 -34.42 52.26
N ASN A 100 -1.52 -34.82 52.86
CA ASN A 100 -0.33 -33.99 53.01
C ASN A 100 0.80 -34.42 52.04
N ASN A 101 0.48 -35.18 51.02
CA ASN A 101 1.45 -35.51 49.97
C ASN A 101 1.67 -34.29 49.07
N ALA A 102 2.74 -33.56 49.32
CA ALA A 102 3.07 -32.33 48.60
C ALA A 102 3.20 -32.55 47.08
N ALA A 103 3.81 -33.67 46.66
CA ALA A 103 3.95 -33.98 45.23
C ALA A 103 2.60 -34.26 44.57
N ALA A 104 1.69 -34.97 45.26
CA ALA A 104 0.31 -35.18 44.75
C ALA A 104 -0.51 -33.90 44.70
N GLN A 105 -0.36 -33.00 45.67
CA GLN A 105 -0.97 -31.67 45.65
C GLN A 105 -0.48 -30.85 44.45
N TYR A 106 0.84 -30.76 44.24
CA TYR A 106 1.46 -30.09 43.11
C TYR A 106 0.99 -30.64 41.76
N SER A 107 1.02 -31.99 41.63
CA SER A 107 0.62 -32.64 40.37
C SER A 107 -0.88 -32.46 40.07
N THR A 108 -1.72 -32.38 41.12
CA THR A 108 -3.16 -32.07 40.98
C THR A 108 -3.35 -30.64 40.50
N ALA A 109 -2.63 -29.68 41.07
CA ALA A 109 -2.65 -28.31 40.64
C ALA A 109 -2.23 -28.15 39.16
N SER A 110 -1.13 -28.83 38.78
CA SER A 110 -0.63 -28.86 37.40
C SER A 110 -1.64 -29.44 36.43
N ALA A 111 -2.35 -30.51 36.82
CA ALA A 111 -3.40 -31.11 36.00
C ALA A 111 -4.61 -30.21 35.83
N TYR A 112 -5.03 -29.52 36.86
CA TYR A 112 -6.08 -28.49 36.76
C TYR A 112 -5.66 -27.32 35.89
N LEU A 113 -4.43 -26.82 36.05
CA LEU A 113 -3.88 -25.73 35.22
C LEU A 113 -3.85 -26.12 33.74
N LYS A 114 -3.38 -27.35 33.46
CA LYS A 114 -3.35 -27.90 32.09
C LYS A 114 -4.75 -28.05 31.49
N SER A 115 -5.78 -28.23 32.32
CA SER A 115 -7.19 -28.24 31.93
C SER A 115 -7.81 -26.85 31.83
N GLY A 116 -7.04 -25.77 32.01
CA GLY A 116 -7.54 -24.39 32.01
C GLY A 116 -8.31 -23.98 33.27
N LYS A 117 -8.36 -24.86 34.29
CA LYS A 117 -9.13 -24.67 35.53
C LYS A 117 -8.26 -24.01 36.62
N VAL A 118 -7.95 -22.72 36.40
CA VAL A 118 -7.02 -21.96 37.25
C VAL A 118 -7.54 -21.82 38.69
N THR A 119 -8.84 -21.59 38.85
CA THR A 119 -9.45 -21.42 40.19
C THR A 119 -9.39 -22.68 41.02
N GLU A 120 -9.63 -23.84 40.39
CA GLU A 120 -9.57 -25.14 41.05
C GLU A 120 -8.13 -25.58 41.34
N ALA A 121 -7.14 -25.15 40.53
CA ALA A 121 -5.72 -25.46 40.73
C ALA A 121 -5.14 -24.78 41.98
N LEU A 122 -5.58 -23.55 42.28
CA LEU A 122 -4.98 -22.69 43.30
C LEU A 122 -4.90 -23.30 44.70
N PRO A 123 -5.95 -23.91 45.29
CA PRO A 123 -5.88 -24.46 46.63
C PRO A 123 -4.89 -25.63 46.74
N PHE A 124 -4.72 -26.42 45.67
CA PHE A 124 -3.76 -27.52 45.64
C PHE A 124 -2.33 -27.00 45.54
N ALA A 125 -2.06 -25.99 44.69
CA ALA A 125 -0.73 -25.37 44.60
C ALA A 125 -0.34 -24.68 45.92
N ALA A 126 -1.25 -23.94 46.54
CA ALA A 126 -1.03 -23.28 47.82
C ALA A 126 -0.72 -24.30 48.93
N LYS A 127 -1.42 -25.45 48.93
CA LYS A 127 -1.14 -26.50 49.90
C LYS A 127 0.20 -27.21 49.62
N ALA A 128 0.56 -27.47 48.36
CA ALA A 128 1.86 -28.01 47.99
C ALA A 128 3.01 -27.12 48.49
N HIS A 129 2.90 -25.79 48.23
CA HIS A 129 3.88 -24.82 48.68
C HIS A 129 3.95 -24.75 50.22
N ALA A 130 2.83 -24.75 50.91
CA ALA A 130 2.77 -24.71 52.38
C ALA A 130 3.40 -25.97 53.04
N LEU A 131 3.35 -27.12 52.36
CA LEU A 131 3.97 -28.39 52.85
C LEU A 131 5.48 -28.44 52.63
N ASP A 132 5.98 -27.74 51.60
CA ASP A 132 7.41 -27.63 51.32
C ASP A 132 7.72 -26.28 50.66
N VAL A 133 7.98 -25.27 51.50
CA VAL A 133 8.26 -23.89 51.10
C VAL A 133 9.62 -23.71 50.41
N ASP A 134 10.50 -24.71 50.55
CA ASP A 134 11.82 -24.68 49.94
C ASP A 134 11.84 -25.21 48.51
N ASN A 135 10.79 -25.89 48.13
CA ASN A 135 10.66 -26.42 46.79
C ASN A 135 10.31 -25.33 45.80
N LYS A 136 11.26 -24.97 44.94
CA LYS A 136 11.09 -23.91 43.97
C LYS A 136 9.95 -24.18 42.97
N PHE A 137 9.71 -25.43 42.58
CA PHE A 137 8.67 -25.79 41.62
C PHE A 137 7.27 -25.53 42.17
N TYR A 138 7.06 -25.74 43.49
CA TYR A 138 5.78 -25.48 44.14
C TYR A 138 5.51 -23.97 44.21
N SER A 139 6.57 -23.19 44.54
CA SER A 139 6.51 -21.71 44.54
C SER A 139 6.23 -21.16 43.14
N LEU A 140 6.89 -21.67 42.11
CA LEU A 140 6.70 -21.22 40.71
C LEU A 140 5.30 -21.49 40.20
N LEU A 141 4.76 -22.70 40.43
CA LEU A 141 3.40 -23.03 40.03
C LEU A 141 2.35 -22.14 40.74
N LEU A 142 2.55 -21.92 42.02
CA LEU A 142 1.66 -21.04 42.79
C LEU A 142 1.72 -19.59 42.29
N ALA A 143 2.92 -19.09 42.01
CA ALA A 143 3.12 -17.76 41.45
C ALA A 143 2.47 -17.60 40.05
N GLU A 144 2.63 -18.61 39.18
CA GLU A 144 1.96 -18.63 37.88
C GLU A 144 0.42 -18.53 38.00
N LEU A 145 -0.17 -19.29 38.94
CA LEU A 145 -1.61 -19.27 39.20
C LEU A 145 -2.07 -17.91 39.74
N TYR A 146 -1.28 -17.27 40.58
CA TYR A 146 -1.56 -15.92 41.06
C TYR A 146 -1.52 -14.89 39.91
N VAL A 147 -0.52 -14.98 39.01
CA VAL A 147 -0.43 -14.11 37.83
C VAL A 147 -1.65 -14.28 36.92
N LYS A 148 -2.07 -15.55 36.66
CA LYS A 148 -3.28 -15.84 35.86
C LYS A 148 -4.57 -15.30 36.48
N GLN A 149 -4.61 -15.18 37.80
CA GLN A 149 -5.71 -14.55 38.54
C GLN A 149 -5.53 -13.06 38.78
N LYS A 150 -4.51 -12.43 38.21
CA LYS A 150 -4.13 -11.03 38.38
C LYS A 150 -3.83 -10.64 39.85
N ARG A 151 -3.47 -11.62 40.65
CA ARG A 151 -3.04 -11.45 42.06
C ARG A 151 -1.54 -11.20 42.09
N TYR A 152 -1.13 -10.05 41.52
CA TYR A 152 0.27 -9.74 41.27
C TYR A 152 1.09 -9.58 42.56
N GLY A 153 0.50 -9.05 43.65
CA GLY A 153 1.18 -8.89 44.91
C GLY A 153 1.66 -10.19 45.53
N GLU A 154 0.77 -11.21 45.53
CA GLU A 154 1.14 -12.54 46.06
C GLU A 154 2.15 -13.27 45.17
N ALA A 155 2.10 -13.02 43.87
CA ALA A 155 3.14 -13.54 42.95
C ALA A 155 4.50 -12.87 43.18
N GLU A 156 4.53 -11.53 43.41
CA GLU A 156 5.75 -10.80 43.80
C GLU A 156 6.41 -11.42 45.01
N ASP A 157 5.65 -11.66 46.09
CA ASP A 157 6.18 -12.23 47.34
C ASP A 157 6.89 -13.57 47.11
N LEU A 158 6.33 -14.43 46.29
CA LEU A 158 6.90 -15.74 45.96
C LEU A 158 8.19 -15.62 45.15
N TYR A 159 8.23 -14.77 44.12
CA TYR A 159 9.44 -14.58 43.31
C TYR A 159 10.53 -13.85 44.11
N GLU A 160 10.17 -12.85 44.93
CA GLU A 160 11.15 -12.20 45.85
C GLU A 160 11.76 -13.21 46.84
N ALA A 161 10.94 -14.15 47.36
CA ALA A 161 11.42 -15.21 48.25
C ALA A 161 12.37 -16.15 47.51
N LEU A 162 12.06 -16.53 46.26
CA LEU A 162 12.94 -17.36 45.44
C LEU A 162 14.28 -16.70 45.15
N LEU A 163 14.28 -15.42 44.79
CA LEU A 163 15.51 -14.64 44.53
C LEU A 163 16.41 -14.41 45.76
N LYS A 164 15.85 -14.49 46.98
CA LYS A 164 16.61 -14.42 48.23
C LYS A 164 17.34 -15.72 48.56
N LYS A 165 16.96 -16.85 47.98
CA LYS A 165 17.57 -18.18 48.28
C LYS A 165 18.97 -18.35 47.70
N GLY A 166 19.30 -17.64 46.59
CA GLY A 166 20.64 -17.68 46.02
C GLY A 166 20.73 -17.20 44.59
N PRO A 167 21.95 -16.94 44.09
CA PRO A 167 22.20 -16.44 42.76
C PRO A 167 21.77 -17.42 41.65
N GLU A 168 21.67 -18.71 41.96
CA GLU A 168 21.18 -19.77 41.04
C GLU A 168 19.72 -19.56 40.62
N ASN A 169 18.99 -18.70 41.31
CA ASN A 169 17.63 -18.32 41.01
C ASN A 169 17.52 -16.96 40.29
N ALA A 170 18.64 -16.35 39.92
CA ALA A 170 18.66 -15.00 39.33
C ALA A 170 17.80 -14.90 38.05
N GLU A 171 17.68 -15.97 37.28
CA GLU A 171 16.83 -16.04 36.08
C GLU A 171 15.38 -15.62 36.35
N TYR A 172 14.81 -15.97 37.51
CA TYR A 172 13.43 -15.62 37.87
C TYR A 172 13.22 -14.13 38.15
N GLY A 173 14.29 -13.34 38.11
CA GLY A 173 14.22 -11.88 38.16
C GLY A 173 13.56 -11.27 36.90
N VAL A 174 13.57 -11.98 35.78
CA VAL A 174 12.88 -11.55 34.55
C VAL A 174 11.37 -11.61 34.74
N GLU A 175 10.87 -12.74 35.27
CA GLU A 175 9.45 -12.92 35.56
C GLU A 175 8.98 -11.94 36.65
N LEU A 176 9.78 -11.75 37.70
CA LEU A 176 9.49 -10.76 38.74
C LEU A 176 9.41 -9.34 38.14
N ALA A 177 10.32 -8.96 37.26
CA ALA A 177 10.27 -7.67 36.58
C ALA A 177 9.00 -7.51 35.76
N ALA A 178 8.59 -8.53 35.03
CA ALA A 178 7.32 -8.54 34.30
C ALA A 178 6.11 -8.34 35.23
N ILE A 179 6.10 -9.02 36.39
CA ILE A 179 5.02 -8.88 37.40
C ILE A 179 5.01 -7.48 37.96
N TYR A 180 6.17 -6.89 38.25
CA TYR A 180 6.26 -5.48 38.69
C TYR A 180 5.68 -4.52 37.63
N LEU A 181 5.90 -4.78 36.33
CA LEU A 181 5.31 -3.96 35.28
C LEU A 181 3.79 -4.11 35.21
N PHE A 182 3.25 -5.32 35.40
CA PHE A 182 1.80 -5.55 35.48
C PHE A 182 1.17 -4.88 36.70
N ASN A 183 1.95 -4.75 37.79
CA ASN A 183 1.54 -4.11 39.02
C ASN A 183 1.93 -2.62 39.08
N GLU A 184 2.22 -2.01 37.95
CA GLU A 184 2.55 -0.60 37.77
C GLU A 184 3.74 -0.12 38.64
N LYS A 185 4.73 -0.99 38.87
CA LYS A 185 5.96 -0.71 39.65
C LYS A 185 7.22 -0.71 38.75
N PRO A 186 7.33 0.19 37.77
CA PRO A 186 8.42 0.15 36.78
C PRO A 186 9.82 0.32 37.38
N ASP A 187 9.99 1.08 38.48
CA ASP A 187 11.30 1.23 39.09
C ASP A 187 11.77 -0.08 39.75
N LYS A 188 10.87 -0.84 40.40
CA LYS A 188 11.19 -2.18 40.92
C LYS A 188 11.50 -3.18 39.78
N ALA A 189 10.83 -3.06 38.62
CA ALA A 189 11.15 -3.87 37.45
C ALA A 189 12.57 -3.60 36.95
N LEU A 190 12.99 -2.33 36.89
CA LEU A 190 14.37 -1.95 36.56
C LEU A 190 15.39 -2.51 37.57
N GLU A 191 15.09 -2.49 38.87
CA GLU A 191 15.95 -3.08 39.89
C GLU A 191 16.12 -4.59 39.71
N ALA A 192 15.01 -5.30 39.40
CA ALA A 192 15.03 -6.73 39.14
C ALA A 192 15.85 -7.05 37.88
N TYR A 193 15.65 -6.35 36.78
CA TYR A 193 16.44 -6.49 35.57
C TYR A 193 17.94 -6.18 35.80
N ASN A 194 18.26 -5.14 36.52
CA ASN A 194 19.65 -4.81 36.87
C ASN A 194 20.30 -5.87 37.75
N LYS A 195 19.52 -6.57 38.61
CA LYS A 195 20.02 -7.70 39.37
C LYS A 195 20.32 -8.90 38.46
N VAL A 196 19.42 -9.23 37.56
CA VAL A 196 19.62 -10.31 36.56
C VAL A 196 20.87 -10.03 35.72
N GLU A 197 21.01 -8.82 35.22
CA GLU A 197 22.15 -8.40 34.39
C GLU A 197 23.49 -8.50 35.12
N ARG A 198 23.53 -8.21 36.44
CA ARG A 198 24.73 -8.35 37.25
C ARG A 198 25.13 -9.81 37.50
N GLU A 199 24.15 -10.69 37.68
CA GLU A 199 24.40 -12.09 38.04
C GLU A 199 24.64 -12.98 36.77
N LEU A 200 23.91 -12.69 35.69
CA LEU A 200 23.93 -13.53 34.49
C LEU A 200 24.63 -12.88 33.28
N GLY A 201 25.03 -11.61 33.43
CA GLY A 201 25.64 -10.84 32.35
C GLY A 201 24.62 -10.07 31.49
N LEU A 202 25.13 -9.34 30.52
CA LEU A 202 24.32 -8.54 29.59
C LEU A 202 23.42 -9.45 28.76
N ASN A 203 22.16 -9.09 28.69
CA ASN A 203 21.17 -9.76 27.84
C ASN A 203 20.42 -8.72 27.01
N GLU A 204 20.41 -8.90 25.70
CA GLU A 204 19.79 -7.97 24.75
C GLU A 204 18.30 -7.71 25.07
N GLU A 205 17.52 -8.76 25.33
CA GLU A 205 16.10 -8.60 25.62
C GLU A 205 15.87 -7.79 26.91
N ILE A 206 16.63 -8.07 27.96
CA ILE A 206 16.56 -7.30 29.22
C ILE A 206 16.91 -5.83 28.97
N THR A 207 17.97 -5.56 28.22
CA THR A 207 18.40 -4.21 27.89
C THR A 207 17.31 -3.46 27.12
N ARG A 208 16.67 -4.11 26.14
CA ARG A 208 15.53 -3.55 25.39
C ARG A 208 14.32 -3.30 26.29
N GLN A 209 14.02 -4.18 27.24
CA GLN A 209 12.93 -3.95 28.20
C GLN A 209 13.23 -2.74 29.09
N LYS A 210 14.46 -2.60 29.59
CA LYS A 210 14.89 -1.42 30.36
C LYS A 210 14.78 -0.13 29.56
N GLN A 211 15.20 -0.13 28.28
CA GLN A 211 15.01 1.00 27.37
C GLN A 211 13.53 1.40 27.27
N ARG A 212 12.62 0.42 27.04
CA ARG A 212 11.17 0.68 26.97
C ARG A 212 10.62 1.31 28.25
N ILE A 213 11.08 0.86 29.40
CA ILE A 213 10.67 1.41 30.70
C ILE A 213 11.17 2.86 30.83
N TYR A 214 12.44 3.13 30.52
CA TYR A 214 13.00 4.47 30.59
C TYR A 214 12.31 5.43 29.63
N LEU A 215 11.99 4.99 28.41
CA LEU A 215 11.25 5.79 27.44
C LEU A 215 9.84 6.14 27.95
N LYS A 216 9.11 5.16 28.52
CA LYS A 216 7.79 5.42 29.13
C LYS A 216 7.87 6.40 30.30
N GLN A 217 8.98 6.43 31.02
CA GLN A 217 9.24 7.37 32.10
C GLN A 217 9.81 8.72 31.64
N ASN A 218 9.95 8.94 30.32
CA ASN A 218 10.60 10.10 29.72
C ASN A 218 12.06 10.30 30.19
N LYS A 219 12.74 9.20 30.55
CA LYS A 219 14.17 9.19 30.98
C LYS A 219 15.05 8.85 29.77
N ILE A 220 15.08 9.75 28.76
CA ILE A 220 15.69 9.48 27.44
C ILE A 220 17.17 9.14 27.56
N GLU A 221 17.94 9.90 28.40
CA GLU A 221 19.37 9.68 28.57
C GLU A 221 19.68 8.26 29.10
N LYS A 222 18.85 7.74 30.03
CA LYS A 222 19.00 6.36 30.50
C LYS A 222 18.67 5.31 29.45
N ALA A 223 17.70 5.59 28.56
CA ALA A 223 17.42 4.71 27.44
C ALA A 223 18.59 4.66 26.43
N ILE A 224 19.30 5.79 26.25
CA ILE A 224 20.51 5.88 25.43
C ILE A 224 21.67 5.12 26.09
N GLU A 225 21.85 5.22 27.42
CA GLU A 225 22.85 4.45 28.15
C GLU A 225 22.67 2.93 27.95
N GLU A 226 21.43 2.46 27.95
CA GLU A 226 21.15 1.05 27.66
C GLU A 226 21.47 0.70 26.18
N ALA A 227 21.21 1.59 25.21
CA ALA A 227 21.60 1.39 23.82
C ALA A 227 23.13 1.30 23.66
N GLU A 228 23.89 2.16 24.36
CA GLU A 228 25.37 2.10 24.34
C GLU A 228 25.90 0.79 24.91
N LYS A 229 25.21 0.14 25.83
CA LYS A 229 25.60 -1.19 26.32
C LYS A 229 25.51 -2.25 25.23
N LEU A 230 24.47 -2.19 24.37
CA LEU A 230 24.33 -3.09 23.23
C LEU A 230 25.45 -2.84 22.22
N VAL A 231 25.75 -1.58 21.91
CA VAL A 231 26.90 -1.25 21.05
C VAL A 231 28.22 -1.74 21.64
N ALA A 232 28.40 -1.64 22.96
CA ALA A 232 29.61 -2.09 23.63
C ALA A 232 29.73 -3.63 23.66
N SER A 233 28.63 -4.36 23.62
CA SER A 233 28.64 -5.83 23.57
C SER A 233 29.09 -6.39 22.21
N GLU A 234 28.73 -5.69 21.12
CA GLU A 234 29.11 -6.05 19.75
C GLU A 234 29.58 -4.81 18.98
N PRO A 235 30.79 -4.31 19.23
CA PRO A 235 31.26 -3.03 18.68
C PRO A 235 31.43 -3.00 17.16
N SER A 236 31.46 -4.16 16.51
CA SER A 236 31.57 -4.32 15.06
C SER A 236 30.22 -4.37 14.34
N ASP A 237 29.11 -4.46 15.09
CA ASP A 237 27.77 -4.49 14.50
C ASP A 237 27.21 -3.07 14.37
N PRO A 238 27.04 -2.55 13.13
CA PRO A 238 26.46 -1.23 12.93
C PRO A 238 24.97 -1.14 13.25
N ASP A 239 24.26 -2.26 13.33
CA ASP A 239 22.81 -2.30 13.53
C ASP A 239 22.41 -1.70 14.87
N TYR A 240 23.16 -1.96 15.95
CA TYR A 240 22.90 -1.35 17.26
C TYR A 240 23.08 0.17 17.26
N LEU A 241 24.03 0.68 16.47
CA LEU A 241 24.21 2.12 16.30
C LEU A 241 23.03 2.75 15.53
N LEU A 242 22.54 2.07 14.50
CA LEU A 242 21.38 2.55 13.73
C LEU A 242 20.09 2.51 14.55
N GLU A 243 19.87 1.46 15.34
CA GLU A 243 18.75 1.37 16.29
C GLU A 243 18.80 2.50 17.35
N GLY A 244 19.98 2.79 17.89
CA GLY A 244 20.17 3.91 18.80
C GLY A 244 19.91 5.26 18.14
N ALA A 245 20.29 5.42 16.88
CA ALA A 245 20.00 6.63 16.11
C ALA A 245 18.47 6.77 15.85
N GLU A 246 17.76 5.70 15.55
CA GLU A 246 16.30 5.70 15.42
C GLU A 246 15.62 6.13 16.73
N LEU A 247 16.10 5.61 17.86
CA LEU A 247 15.63 6.01 19.18
C LEU A 247 15.82 7.52 19.42
N LEU A 248 16.98 8.05 19.07
CA LEU A 248 17.30 9.48 19.19
C LEU A 248 16.41 10.34 18.29
N ILE A 249 16.18 9.91 17.03
CA ILE A 249 15.29 10.61 16.07
C ILE A 249 13.85 10.63 16.62
N ALA A 250 13.38 9.51 17.14
CA ALA A 250 12.03 9.37 17.69
C ALA A 250 11.81 10.25 18.94
N ASN A 251 12.88 10.65 19.63
CA ASN A 251 12.86 11.50 20.82
C ASN A 251 13.37 12.93 20.58
N ASP A 252 13.33 13.38 19.31
CA ASP A 252 13.69 14.75 18.90
C ASP A 252 15.15 15.14 19.23
N ARG A 253 16.09 14.20 19.03
CA ARG A 253 17.54 14.37 19.23
C ARG A 253 18.33 14.15 17.93
N PRO A 254 18.01 14.88 16.84
CA PRO A 254 18.56 14.60 15.51
C PRO A 254 20.08 14.80 15.43
N ASP A 255 20.66 15.75 16.20
CA ASP A 255 22.10 16.00 16.16
C ASP A 255 22.90 14.87 16.80
N GLN A 256 22.39 14.29 17.89
CA GLN A 256 22.99 13.10 18.50
C GLN A 256 22.86 11.88 17.59
N ALA A 257 21.69 11.73 16.92
CA ALA A 257 21.45 10.65 15.96
C ALA A 257 22.48 10.66 14.80
N ILE A 258 22.81 11.86 14.27
CA ILE A 258 23.86 12.00 13.23
C ILE A 258 25.17 11.40 13.75
N GLY A 259 25.57 11.72 14.97
CA GLY A 259 26.82 11.19 15.55
C GLY A 259 26.83 9.64 15.63
N TRP A 260 25.70 9.02 15.92
CA TRP A 260 25.57 7.56 15.94
C TRP A 260 25.60 6.96 14.52
N ILE A 261 24.90 7.59 13.59
CA ILE A 261 24.92 7.17 12.19
C ILE A 261 26.33 7.28 11.60
N ASP A 262 27.06 8.35 11.92
CA ASP A 262 28.47 8.53 11.49
C ASP A 262 29.37 7.43 12.07
N ARG A 263 29.12 6.97 13.31
CA ARG A 263 29.83 5.81 13.88
C ARG A 263 29.52 4.53 13.10
N ALA A 264 28.25 4.30 12.74
CA ALA A 264 27.84 3.14 11.95
C ALA A 264 28.48 3.15 10.56
N LEU A 265 28.48 4.31 9.87
CA LEU A 265 29.10 4.47 8.54
C LEU A 265 30.63 4.31 8.54
N LYS A 266 31.29 4.52 9.69
CA LYS A 266 32.73 4.20 9.86
C LYS A 266 32.98 2.70 9.95
N LEU A 267 32.03 1.90 10.44
CA LEU A 267 32.13 0.44 10.47
C LEU A 267 31.82 -0.17 9.10
N SER A 268 30.83 0.36 8.43
CA SER A 268 30.45 -0.08 7.08
C SER A 268 29.92 1.11 6.27
N THR A 269 30.45 1.31 5.09
CA THR A 269 30.00 2.37 4.17
C THR A 269 28.78 1.94 3.34
N ASP A 270 28.47 0.65 3.31
CA ASP A 270 27.33 0.06 2.56
C ASP A 270 26.14 -0.16 3.52
N LEU A 271 25.58 0.95 4.02
CA LEU A 271 24.45 0.96 4.95
C LEU A 271 23.31 1.85 4.41
N PRO A 272 22.45 1.34 3.52
CA PRO A 272 21.34 2.12 2.96
C PRO A 272 20.42 2.73 4.03
N GLN A 273 20.19 2.03 5.15
CA GLN A 273 19.38 2.51 6.27
C GLN A 273 20.00 3.77 6.91
N ALA A 274 21.32 3.82 7.06
CA ALA A 274 22.02 4.99 7.59
C ALA A 274 21.72 6.24 6.73
N HIS A 275 21.84 6.12 5.42
CA HIS A 275 21.57 7.21 4.49
C HIS A 275 20.08 7.62 4.46
N VAL A 276 19.15 6.67 4.60
CA VAL A 276 17.70 6.98 4.74
C VAL A 276 17.44 7.76 6.02
N LEU A 277 18.04 7.38 7.15
CA LEU A 277 17.92 8.10 8.42
C LEU A 277 18.49 9.52 8.34
N LEU A 278 19.67 9.68 7.72
CA LEU A 278 20.26 11.01 7.47
C LEU A 278 19.35 11.86 6.57
N ALA A 279 18.81 11.29 5.52
CA ALA A 279 17.87 11.98 4.63
C ALA A 279 16.62 12.46 5.40
N ASP A 280 16.04 11.64 6.30
CA ASP A 280 14.89 12.05 7.13
C ASP A 280 15.26 13.19 8.09
N ILE A 281 16.43 13.12 8.73
CA ILE A 281 16.93 14.19 9.62
C ILE A 281 17.11 15.50 8.84
N TYR A 282 17.78 15.46 7.66
CA TYR A 282 18.02 16.66 6.86
C TYR A 282 16.73 17.23 6.29
N ARG A 283 15.77 16.37 5.93
CA ARG A 283 14.43 16.78 5.52
C ARG A 283 13.72 17.58 6.62
N LYS A 284 13.74 17.09 7.87
CA LYS A 284 13.15 17.79 9.02
C LYS A 284 13.83 19.14 9.27
N LYS A 285 15.12 19.26 8.94
CA LYS A 285 15.87 20.53 9.02
C LYS A 285 15.66 21.43 7.79
N GLY A 286 14.93 20.99 6.76
CA GLY A 286 14.68 21.75 5.53
C GLY A 286 15.87 21.78 4.57
N ASP A 287 16.90 20.96 4.78
CA ASP A 287 18.11 20.91 3.95
C ASP A 287 17.97 19.88 2.82
N MET A 288 17.30 20.30 1.75
CA MET A 288 16.98 19.41 0.63
C MET A 288 18.20 18.99 -0.16
N ASP A 289 19.28 19.78 -0.19
CA ASP A 289 20.53 19.43 -0.87
C ASP A 289 21.18 18.21 -0.21
N ARG A 290 21.23 18.18 1.12
CA ARG A 290 21.73 17.01 1.84
C ARG A 290 20.79 15.82 1.73
N VAL A 291 19.47 16.02 1.72
CA VAL A 291 18.51 14.95 1.44
C VAL A 291 18.82 14.29 0.10
N SER A 292 18.97 15.10 -0.97
CA SER A 292 19.30 14.61 -2.31
C SER A 292 20.62 13.80 -2.32
N LYS A 293 21.64 14.30 -1.63
CA LYS A 293 22.95 13.62 -1.52
C LYS A 293 22.83 12.24 -0.87
N GLU A 294 22.14 12.17 0.28
CA GLU A 294 22.00 10.90 1.01
C GLU A 294 21.15 9.89 0.22
N LEU A 295 20.08 10.33 -0.42
CA LEU A 295 19.25 9.46 -1.25
C LEU A 295 20.00 8.93 -2.48
N ASN A 296 20.90 9.72 -3.08
CA ASN A 296 21.75 9.24 -4.15
C ASN A 296 22.66 8.07 -3.71
N GLN A 297 23.16 8.06 -2.46
CA GLN A 297 23.91 6.92 -1.92
C GLN A 297 23.02 5.67 -1.83
N VAL A 298 21.78 5.82 -1.34
CA VAL A 298 20.81 4.71 -1.27
C VAL A 298 20.52 4.14 -2.66
N LEU A 299 20.25 5.02 -3.64
CA LEU A 299 19.88 4.61 -4.99
C LEU A 299 21.06 3.99 -5.76
N ALA A 300 22.29 4.40 -5.45
CA ALA A 300 23.51 3.85 -6.04
C ALA A 300 23.84 2.43 -5.53
N ASN A 301 23.28 2.00 -4.39
CA ASN A 301 23.59 0.70 -3.81
C ASN A 301 23.15 -0.45 -4.73
N PRO A 302 24.06 -1.30 -5.23
CA PRO A 302 23.70 -2.38 -6.16
C PRO A 302 22.90 -3.50 -5.49
N ASN A 303 23.04 -3.68 -4.17
CA ASN A 303 22.41 -4.75 -3.41
C ASN A 303 20.95 -4.44 -3.02
N LEU A 304 20.53 -3.17 -3.17
CA LEU A 304 19.16 -2.76 -2.86
C LEU A 304 18.23 -3.04 -4.06
N GLU A 305 17.12 -3.72 -3.79
CA GLU A 305 16.10 -4.05 -4.81
C GLU A 305 15.58 -2.77 -5.49
N ALA A 306 15.44 -2.80 -6.83
CA ALA A 306 14.97 -1.66 -7.63
C ALA A 306 13.58 -1.17 -7.19
N GLY A 307 12.67 -2.07 -6.84
CA GLY A 307 11.34 -1.72 -6.34
C GLY A 307 11.38 -0.96 -5.00
N LEU A 308 12.33 -1.24 -4.12
CA LEU A 308 12.53 -0.49 -2.88
C LEU A 308 13.12 0.90 -3.17
N LYS A 309 14.11 0.99 -4.06
CA LYS A 309 14.67 2.27 -4.53
C LYS A 309 13.58 3.17 -5.12
N ALA A 310 12.70 2.61 -5.95
CA ALA A 310 11.58 3.33 -6.54
C ALA A 310 10.62 3.87 -5.46
N ARG A 311 10.29 3.08 -4.44
CA ARG A 311 9.43 3.53 -3.33
C ARG A 311 10.06 4.65 -2.51
N ILE A 312 11.37 4.56 -2.21
CA ILE A 312 12.10 5.59 -1.49
C ILE A 312 12.06 6.91 -2.28
N LEU A 313 12.31 6.83 -3.58
CA LEU A 313 12.31 8.01 -4.44
C LEU A 313 10.89 8.60 -4.61
N SER A 314 9.86 7.77 -4.73
CA SER A 314 8.46 8.21 -4.76
C SER A 314 8.05 8.91 -3.46
N SER A 315 8.52 8.41 -2.30
CA SER A 315 8.31 9.06 -1.01
C SER A 315 9.00 10.43 -0.95
N TYR A 316 10.23 10.53 -1.44
CA TYR A 316 10.96 11.81 -1.53
C TYR A 316 10.20 12.81 -2.41
N MET A 317 9.70 12.37 -3.55
CA MET A 317 8.92 13.21 -4.46
C MET A 317 7.68 13.80 -3.79
N GLY A 318 6.92 13.00 -3.05
CA GLY A 318 5.76 13.49 -2.29
C GLY A 318 6.10 14.61 -1.30
N MET A 319 7.37 14.73 -0.93
CA MET A 319 7.87 15.71 0.04
C MET A 319 8.47 16.97 -0.59
N THR A 320 8.79 16.95 -1.89
CA THR A 320 9.42 18.11 -2.56
C THR A 320 8.48 19.31 -2.68
N GLY A 321 7.16 19.10 -2.62
CA GLY A 321 6.16 20.17 -2.73
C GLY A 321 6.37 21.03 -3.97
N SER A 322 6.47 22.35 -3.78
CA SER A 322 6.74 23.32 -4.86
C SER A 322 8.24 23.61 -5.08
N ASN A 323 9.15 22.87 -4.43
CA ASN A 323 10.59 23.08 -4.60
C ASN A 323 11.07 22.52 -5.96
N THR A 324 11.20 23.41 -6.94
CA THR A 324 11.55 23.07 -8.32
C THR A 324 12.93 22.40 -8.42
N ALA A 325 13.91 22.81 -7.62
CA ALA A 325 15.25 22.21 -7.62
C ALA A 325 15.19 20.76 -7.13
N ALA A 326 14.50 20.52 -6.01
CA ALA A 326 14.31 19.15 -5.48
C ALA A 326 13.51 18.25 -6.45
N GLN A 327 12.55 18.80 -7.18
CA GLN A 327 11.83 18.07 -8.24
C GLN A 327 12.74 17.70 -9.42
N GLN A 328 13.66 18.59 -9.81
CA GLN A 328 14.64 18.31 -10.86
C GLN A 328 15.65 17.24 -10.42
N ASP A 329 16.14 17.32 -9.19
CA ASP A 329 17.02 16.30 -8.62
C ASP A 329 16.35 14.93 -8.57
N ALA A 330 15.12 14.87 -8.12
CA ALA A 330 14.38 13.62 -8.09
C ALA A 330 14.18 13.03 -9.49
N LEU A 331 13.91 13.86 -10.51
CA LEU A 331 13.85 13.37 -11.89
C LEU A 331 15.19 12.83 -12.36
N ALA A 332 16.29 13.52 -12.04
CA ALA A 332 17.65 13.05 -12.39
C ALA A 332 17.97 11.69 -11.72
N MET A 333 17.59 11.53 -10.44
CA MET A 333 17.70 10.26 -9.72
C MET A 333 16.88 9.15 -10.38
N ALA A 334 15.62 9.45 -10.75
CA ALA A 334 14.74 8.48 -11.43
C ALA A 334 15.28 8.06 -12.79
N GLN A 335 15.81 9.00 -13.56
CA GLN A 335 16.44 8.73 -14.85
C GLN A 335 17.68 7.84 -14.68
N ASN A 336 18.49 8.09 -13.66
CA ASN A 336 19.65 7.27 -13.36
C ASN A 336 19.22 5.85 -12.93
N LEU A 337 18.22 5.75 -12.07
CA LEU A 337 17.69 4.46 -11.64
C LEU A 337 17.10 3.67 -12.83
N ALA A 338 16.37 4.32 -13.73
CA ALA A 338 15.84 3.70 -14.94
C ALA A 338 16.93 3.24 -15.93
N LYS A 339 18.11 3.86 -15.91
CA LYS A 339 19.29 3.42 -16.69
C LYS A 339 19.98 2.21 -16.06
N THR A 340 20.08 2.18 -14.74
CA THR A 340 20.73 1.07 -14.01
C THR A 340 19.83 -0.14 -13.85
N SER A 341 18.51 0.05 -13.86
CA SER A 341 17.48 -1.00 -13.76
C SER A 341 16.49 -0.92 -14.93
N PRO A 342 16.97 -1.10 -16.20
CA PRO A 342 16.15 -0.83 -17.38
C PRO A 342 14.97 -1.78 -17.58
N ASN A 343 15.02 -2.95 -16.95
CA ASN A 343 14.04 -4.02 -17.08
C ASN A 343 13.10 -4.14 -15.85
N ASP A 344 13.19 -3.20 -14.91
CA ASP A 344 12.26 -3.16 -13.77
C ASP A 344 11.05 -2.29 -14.13
N PRO A 345 9.82 -2.85 -14.20
CA PRO A 345 8.62 -2.11 -14.57
C PRO A 345 8.29 -1.00 -13.56
N LYS A 346 8.49 -1.22 -12.26
CA LYS A 346 8.19 -0.24 -11.21
C LYS A 346 9.06 1.01 -11.34
N THR A 347 10.33 0.83 -11.69
CA THR A 347 11.24 1.94 -11.97
C THR A 347 10.81 2.75 -13.18
N GLN A 348 10.34 2.08 -14.25
CA GLN A 348 9.85 2.77 -15.44
C GLN A 348 8.53 3.52 -15.15
N VAL A 349 7.60 2.92 -14.39
CA VAL A 349 6.36 3.58 -13.96
C VAL A 349 6.68 4.85 -13.18
N MET A 350 7.54 4.74 -12.16
CA MET A 350 7.94 5.89 -11.35
C MET A 350 8.54 7.01 -12.19
N LEU A 351 9.45 6.69 -13.13
CA LEU A 351 10.01 7.70 -14.03
C LEU A 351 8.95 8.36 -14.89
N ALA A 352 7.98 7.58 -15.40
CA ALA A 352 6.89 8.10 -16.21
C ALA A 352 5.98 9.05 -15.40
N ASP A 353 5.66 8.69 -14.15
CA ASP A 353 4.87 9.53 -13.23
C ASP A 353 5.56 10.89 -12.99
N LEU A 354 6.89 10.87 -12.79
CA LEU A 354 7.69 12.08 -12.61
C LEU A 354 7.70 12.97 -13.84
N LEU A 355 7.86 12.37 -15.01
CA LEU A 355 7.80 13.08 -16.29
C LEU A 355 6.42 13.72 -16.50
N MET A 356 5.33 13.03 -16.07
CA MET A 356 3.98 13.58 -16.09
C MET A 356 3.84 14.80 -15.19
N GLN A 357 4.32 14.73 -13.96
CA GLN A 357 4.29 15.86 -13.01
C GLN A 357 5.03 17.10 -13.55
N GLN A 358 6.07 16.88 -14.35
CA GLN A 358 6.82 17.97 -15.01
C GLN A 358 6.22 18.40 -16.35
N GLY A 359 5.08 17.87 -16.75
CA GLY A 359 4.43 18.19 -18.02
C GLY A 359 5.12 17.64 -19.27
N LYS A 360 6.12 16.76 -19.10
CA LYS A 360 6.87 16.10 -20.20
C LYS A 360 6.09 14.92 -20.77
N LYS A 361 4.89 15.20 -21.29
CA LYS A 361 3.90 14.19 -21.71
C LYS A 361 4.43 13.18 -22.73
N ALA A 362 5.22 13.62 -23.71
CA ALA A 362 5.75 12.72 -24.75
C ALA A 362 6.77 11.71 -24.17
N GLU A 363 7.70 12.18 -23.32
CA GLU A 363 8.66 11.32 -22.65
C GLU A 363 7.97 10.35 -21.66
N ALA A 364 6.97 10.84 -20.93
CA ALA A 364 6.16 10.02 -20.02
C ALA A 364 5.44 8.88 -20.76
N ARG A 365 4.80 9.20 -21.89
CA ARG A 365 4.13 8.24 -22.76
C ARG A 365 5.07 7.12 -23.21
N ASP A 366 6.26 7.46 -23.70
CA ASP A 366 7.23 6.47 -24.17
C ASP A 366 7.75 5.58 -23.02
N THR A 367 7.87 6.17 -21.83
CA THR A 367 8.29 5.46 -20.62
C THR A 367 7.18 4.51 -20.10
N TYR A 368 5.90 4.94 -20.10
CA TYR A 368 4.77 4.05 -19.81
C TYR A 368 4.66 2.92 -20.84
N ALA A 369 4.87 3.19 -22.13
CA ALA A 369 4.87 2.16 -23.14
C ALA A 369 5.98 1.12 -22.90
N LYS A 370 7.13 1.54 -22.37
CA LYS A 370 8.18 0.62 -21.94
C LYS A 370 7.76 -0.18 -20.71
N ALA A 371 7.15 0.45 -19.70
CA ALA A 371 6.65 -0.23 -18.52
C ALA A 371 5.60 -1.29 -18.88
N ALA A 372 4.63 -0.96 -19.75
CA ALA A 372 3.60 -1.88 -20.21
C ALA A 372 4.18 -3.09 -20.97
N ARG A 373 5.29 -2.92 -21.69
CA ARG A 373 5.98 -4.05 -22.35
C ARG A 373 6.73 -4.95 -21.35
N LEU A 374 7.21 -4.38 -20.23
CA LEU A 374 7.91 -5.14 -19.19
C LEU A 374 6.92 -5.91 -18.29
N ASP A 375 5.82 -5.28 -17.96
CA ASP A 375 4.74 -5.87 -17.17
C ASP A 375 3.39 -5.35 -17.67
N GLY A 376 2.73 -6.13 -18.51
CA GLY A 376 1.42 -5.80 -19.05
C GLY A 376 0.28 -5.96 -18.05
N SER A 377 0.52 -6.46 -16.85
CA SER A 377 -0.53 -6.70 -15.84
C SER A 377 -0.89 -5.45 -15.02
N ILE A 378 -0.21 -4.32 -15.22
CA ILE A 378 -0.44 -3.08 -14.46
C ILE A 378 -1.51 -2.24 -15.17
N TYR A 379 -2.74 -2.29 -14.66
CA TYR A 379 -3.90 -1.61 -15.24
C TYR A 379 -3.70 -0.09 -15.39
N GLU A 380 -3.16 0.57 -14.37
CA GLU A 380 -2.96 2.02 -14.31
C GLU A 380 -2.00 2.51 -15.41
N VAL A 381 -1.00 1.69 -15.74
CA VAL A 381 -0.03 2.00 -16.81
C VAL A 381 -0.72 2.06 -18.18
N TRP A 382 -1.59 1.10 -18.47
CA TRP A 382 -2.36 1.12 -19.71
C TRP A 382 -3.31 2.31 -19.78
N GLY A 383 -3.97 2.63 -18.65
CA GLY A 383 -4.85 3.80 -18.56
C GLY A 383 -4.12 5.11 -18.88
N ALA A 384 -2.97 5.33 -18.23
CA ALA A 384 -2.14 6.51 -18.46
C ALA A 384 -1.58 6.57 -19.90
N LEU A 385 -1.13 5.44 -20.43
CA LEU A 385 -0.59 5.34 -21.80
C LEU A 385 -1.65 5.68 -22.85
N LEU A 386 -2.84 5.11 -22.76
CA LEU A 386 -3.94 5.36 -23.69
C LEU A 386 -4.43 6.81 -23.63
N GLN A 387 -4.48 7.37 -22.41
CA GLN A 387 -4.80 8.78 -22.24
C GLN A 387 -3.78 9.68 -22.96
N LEU A 388 -2.49 9.41 -22.78
CA LEU A 388 -1.41 10.19 -23.41
C LEU A 388 -1.37 10.00 -24.92
N ASP A 389 -1.58 8.80 -25.43
CA ASP A 389 -1.70 8.56 -26.88
C ASP A 389 -2.84 9.40 -27.50
N ASN A 390 -3.97 9.49 -26.80
CA ASN A 390 -5.10 10.32 -27.25
C ASN A 390 -4.79 11.83 -27.15
N GLU A 391 -4.25 12.30 -26.02
CA GLU A 391 -3.92 13.71 -25.82
C GLU A 391 -2.85 14.22 -26.81
N LEU A 392 -1.91 13.35 -27.18
CA LEU A 392 -0.84 13.66 -28.14
C LEU A 392 -1.23 13.34 -29.60
N ASN A 393 -2.49 12.99 -29.85
CA ASN A 393 -3.01 12.60 -31.15
C ASN A 393 -2.22 11.45 -31.83
N GLN A 394 -1.70 10.51 -31.05
CA GLN A 394 -0.92 9.36 -31.54
C GLN A 394 -1.87 8.21 -31.90
N VAL A 395 -2.73 8.42 -32.92
CA VAL A 395 -3.84 7.52 -33.27
C VAL A 395 -3.39 6.09 -33.55
N ASP A 396 -2.27 5.90 -34.26
CA ASP A 396 -1.73 4.57 -34.55
C ASP A 396 -1.29 3.84 -33.28
N SER A 397 -0.64 4.56 -32.38
CA SER A 397 -0.24 4.02 -31.08
C SER A 397 -1.43 3.73 -30.19
N LEU A 398 -2.43 4.62 -30.16
CA LEU A 398 -3.68 4.43 -29.42
C LEU A 398 -4.38 3.12 -29.82
N LEU A 399 -4.42 2.84 -31.13
CA LEU A 399 -4.99 1.60 -31.63
C LEU A 399 -4.20 0.37 -31.14
N ILE A 400 -2.88 0.36 -31.38
CA ILE A 400 -2.00 -0.77 -31.02
C ILE A 400 -2.01 -1.01 -29.51
N HIS A 401 -1.92 0.07 -28.71
CA HIS A 401 -1.87 -0.04 -27.26
C HIS A 401 -3.23 -0.44 -26.67
N SER A 402 -4.33 0.03 -27.23
CA SER A 402 -5.67 -0.38 -26.77
C SER A 402 -5.95 -1.85 -27.08
N GLU A 403 -5.55 -2.35 -28.26
CA GLU A 403 -5.65 -3.76 -28.59
C GLU A 403 -4.88 -4.64 -27.59
N LYS A 404 -3.61 -4.28 -27.29
CA LYS A 404 -2.79 -5.00 -26.30
C LYS A 404 -3.36 -4.92 -24.87
N ALA A 405 -3.88 -3.76 -24.48
CA ALA A 405 -4.53 -3.59 -23.18
C ALA A 405 -5.76 -4.49 -23.04
N LEU A 406 -6.53 -4.65 -24.13
CA LEU A 406 -7.72 -5.50 -24.18
C LEU A 406 -7.39 -7.00 -24.19
N GLU A 407 -6.22 -7.42 -24.68
CA GLU A 407 -5.75 -8.82 -24.55
C GLU A 407 -5.61 -9.22 -23.08
N VAL A 408 -5.19 -8.28 -22.21
CA VAL A 408 -4.97 -8.52 -20.77
C VAL A 408 -6.23 -8.19 -19.95
N PHE A 409 -6.93 -7.13 -20.32
CA PHE A 409 -8.07 -6.58 -19.58
C PHE A 409 -9.33 -6.47 -20.45
N PRO A 410 -9.88 -7.58 -20.95
CA PRO A 410 -10.99 -7.57 -21.92
C PRO A 410 -12.31 -7.01 -21.37
N THR A 411 -12.46 -6.91 -20.06
CA THR A 411 -13.68 -6.41 -19.41
C THR A 411 -13.64 -4.93 -19.04
N GLN A 412 -12.59 -4.21 -19.45
CA GLN A 412 -12.42 -2.80 -19.11
C GLN A 412 -13.04 -1.89 -20.17
N GLY A 413 -14.22 -1.34 -19.88
CA GLY A 413 -14.96 -0.48 -20.80
C GLY A 413 -14.17 0.75 -21.27
N LEU A 414 -13.26 1.32 -20.43
CA LEU A 414 -12.40 2.43 -20.82
C LEU A 414 -11.42 2.06 -21.94
N PHE A 415 -10.89 0.85 -21.95
CA PHE A 415 -9.97 0.41 -22.99
C PHE A 415 -10.71 0.15 -24.31
N TRP A 416 -11.93 -0.38 -24.25
CA TRP A 416 -12.83 -0.47 -25.40
C TRP A 416 -13.19 0.92 -25.95
N TYR A 417 -13.44 1.90 -25.09
CA TYR A 417 -13.66 3.29 -25.52
C TYR A 417 -12.46 3.85 -26.29
N SER A 418 -11.25 3.65 -25.74
CA SER A 418 -10.00 4.09 -26.39
C SER A 418 -9.79 3.42 -27.75
N ASN A 419 -10.09 2.13 -27.85
CA ASN A 419 -10.02 1.37 -29.10
C ASN A 419 -11.06 1.88 -30.12
N GLY A 420 -12.29 2.08 -29.68
CA GLY A 420 -13.34 2.65 -30.51
C GLY A 420 -13.00 4.04 -31.04
N SER A 421 -12.44 4.90 -30.18
CA SER A 421 -11.94 6.23 -30.56
C SER A 421 -10.85 6.15 -31.64
N ALA A 422 -9.86 5.26 -31.46
CA ALA A 422 -8.79 5.07 -32.43
C ALA A 422 -9.33 4.58 -33.79
N ASN A 423 -10.25 3.61 -33.78
CA ASN A 423 -10.90 3.12 -35.00
C ASN A 423 -11.73 4.21 -35.68
N LEU A 424 -12.45 5.03 -34.94
CA LEU A 424 -13.21 6.17 -35.45
C LEU A 424 -12.30 7.18 -36.16
N TYR A 425 -11.20 7.58 -35.55
CA TYR A 425 -10.21 8.48 -36.19
C TYR A 425 -9.63 7.89 -37.48
N LYS A 426 -9.44 6.56 -37.53
CA LYS A 426 -8.98 5.83 -38.74
C LYS A 426 -10.09 5.58 -39.75
N ARG A 427 -11.31 6.06 -39.51
CA ARG A 427 -12.52 5.84 -40.33
C ARG A 427 -12.87 4.37 -40.49
N ARG A 428 -12.50 3.53 -39.53
CA ARG A 428 -12.88 2.12 -39.44
C ARG A 428 -14.21 2.03 -38.68
N TYR A 429 -15.27 2.50 -39.33
CA TYR A 429 -16.52 2.79 -38.63
C TYR A 429 -17.17 1.57 -37.99
N GLN A 430 -17.13 0.39 -38.66
CA GLN A 430 -17.70 -0.83 -38.07
C GLN A 430 -16.94 -1.24 -36.80
N GLN A 431 -15.59 -1.27 -36.85
CA GLN A 431 -14.78 -1.59 -35.68
C GLN A 431 -14.96 -0.55 -34.55
N ALA A 432 -15.18 0.71 -34.94
CA ALA A 432 -15.46 1.75 -33.95
C ALA A 432 -16.81 1.49 -33.27
N VAL A 433 -17.86 1.15 -34.01
CA VAL A 433 -19.17 0.80 -33.43
C VAL A 433 -19.05 -0.39 -32.49
N ASP A 434 -18.45 -1.49 -32.99
CA ASP A 434 -18.32 -2.72 -32.19
C ASP A 434 -17.62 -2.47 -30.87
N ALA A 435 -16.51 -1.70 -30.88
CA ALA A 435 -15.76 -1.36 -29.68
C ALA A 435 -16.51 -0.40 -28.75
N LEU A 436 -17.20 0.61 -29.30
CA LEU A 436 -17.95 1.58 -28.49
C LEU A 436 -19.20 0.96 -27.86
N GLU A 437 -19.91 0.07 -28.59
CA GLU A 437 -21.04 -0.69 -28.04
C GLU A 437 -20.58 -1.61 -26.90
N GLU A 438 -19.44 -2.31 -27.05
CA GLU A 438 -18.90 -3.15 -25.99
C GLU A 438 -18.45 -2.29 -24.79
N SER A 439 -17.84 -1.13 -25.04
CA SER A 439 -17.54 -0.16 -23.99
C SER A 439 -18.81 0.25 -23.23
N GLN A 440 -19.88 0.60 -23.96
CA GLN A 440 -21.15 1.02 -23.34
C GLN A 440 -21.77 -0.08 -22.47
N LYS A 441 -21.70 -1.32 -22.92
CA LYS A 441 -22.21 -2.51 -22.23
C LYS A 441 -21.42 -2.84 -20.97
N LEU A 442 -20.09 -2.68 -21.00
CA LEU A 442 -19.19 -2.98 -19.87
C LEU A 442 -19.17 -1.88 -18.80
N LEU A 443 -19.64 -0.67 -19.11
CA LEU A 443 -19.65 0.42 -18.15
C LEU A 443 -20.67 0.18 -17.03
N ALA A 444 -20.18 0.25 -15.79
CA ALA A 444 -21.03 0.20 -14.61
C ALA A 444 -21.99 1.39 -14.56
N ALA A 445 -23.11 1.21 -13.85
CA ALA A 445 -24.05 2.32 -13.58
C ALA A 445 -23.39 3.52 -12.90
N SER A 446 -22.34 3.26 -12.08
CA SER A 446 -21.52 4.24 -11.37
C SER A 446 -20.48 4.95 -12.24
N SER A 447 -20.28 4.57 -13.51
CA SER A 447 -19.32 5.24 -14.40
C SER A 447 -19.71 6.70 -14.63
N SER A 448 -18.70 7.55 -14.86
CA SER A 448 -18.93 8.98 -15.02
C SER A 448 -19.88 9.29 -16.17
N ASN A 449 -20.75 10.27 -15.98
CA ASN A 449 -21.66 10.72 -17.02
C ASN A 449 -20.90 11.28 -18.24
N GLU A 450 -19.71 11.84 -18.04
CA GLU A 450 -18.86 12.34 -19.11
C GLU A 450 -18.41 11.22 -20.05
N LEU A 451 -17.98 10.09 -19.50
CA LEU A 451 -17.58 8.95 -20.30
C LEU A 451 -18.77 8.39 -21.09
N LYS A 452 -19.95 8.26 -20.46
CA LYS A 452 -21.19 7.82 -21.14
C LYS A 452 -21.58 8.74 -22.28
N LYS A 453 -21.51 10.05 -22.08
CA LYS A 453 -21.74 11.06 -23.12
C LYS A 453 -20.73 10.93 -24.26
N GLY A 454 -19.45 10.78 -23.91
CA GLY A 454 -18.38 10.62 -24.90
C GLY A 454 -18.60 9.42 -25.81
N ILE A 455 -18.96 8.25 -25.23
CA ILE A 455 -19.26 7.04 -26.00
C ILE A 455 -20.46 7.27 -26.92
N SER A 456 -21.57 7.81 -26.40
CA SER A 456 -22.77 8.06 -27.22
C SER A 456 -22.51 9.05 -28.34
N ALA A 457 -21.70 10.10 -28.09
CA ALA A 457 -21.31 11.06 -29.12
C ALA A 457 -20.49 10.39 -30.24
N GLN A 458 -19.49 9.58 -29.87
CA GLN A 458 -18.67 8.86 -30.86
C GLN A 458 -19.44 7.75 -31.60
N LEU A 459 -20.41 7.09 -30.95
CA LEU A 459 -21.35 6.20 -31.64
C LEU A 459 -22.16 6.97 -32.69
N GLY A 460 -22.59 8.19 -32.36
CA GLY A 460 -23.26 9.07 -33.34
C GLY A 460 -22.40 9.31 -34.59
N ASP A 461 -21.11 9.62 -34.40
CA ASP A 461 -20.16 9.79 -35.51
C ASP A 461 -19.93 8.49 -36.30
N ALA A 462 -19.72 7.37 -35.59
CA ALA A 462 -19.42 6.09 -36.19
C ALA A 462 -20.60 5.55 -37.02
N TYR A 463 -21.82 5.60 -36.46
CA TYR A 463 -23.03 5.22 -37.21
C TYR A 463 -23.30 6.15 -38.41
N ASN A 464 -23.02 7.46 -38.27
CA ASN A 464 -23.08 8.36 -39.41
C ASN A 464 -22.11 7.95 -40.52
N GLY A 465 -20.89 7.54 -40.16
CA GLY A 465 -19.88 7.05 -41.08
C GLY A 465 -20.27 5.73 -41.77
N LEU A 466 -21.05 4.87 -41.10
CA LEU A 466 -21.63 3.65 -41.66
C LEU A 466 -22.86 3.90 -42.54
N GLY A 467 -23.48 5.07 -42.47
CA GLY A 467 -24.76 5.35 -43.12
C GLY A 467 -25.98 4.89 -42.32
N ASP A 468 -25.81 4.40 -41.09
CA ASP A 468 -26.93 4.11 -40.18
C ASP A 468 -27.38 5.39 -39.46
N TYR A 469 -28.07 6.23 -40.25
CA TYR A 469 -28.47 7.56 -39.80
C TYR A 469 -29.48 7.54 -38.65
N ALA A 470 -30.31 6.49 -38.58
CA ALA A 470 -31.26 6.35 -37.48
C ALA A 470 -30.56 6.20 -36.14
N LYS A 471 -29.61 5.27 -36.03
CA LYS A 471 -28.83 5.07 -34.82
C LYS A 471 -27.90 6.23 -34.53
N SER A 472 -27.34 6.89 -35.57
CA SER A 472 -26.56 8.13 -35.38
C SER A 472 -27.38 9.21 -34.69
N ASN A 473 -28.59 9.47 -35.21
CA ASN A 473 -29.49 10.48 -34.64
C ASN A 473 -29.91 10.11 -33.20
N GLU A 474 -30.24 8.84 -32.93
CA GLU A 474 -30.59 8.36 -31.60
C GLU A 474 -29.43 8.59 -30.60
N SER A 475 -28.20 8.28 -30.99
CA SER A 475 -27.00 8.42 -30.17
C SER A 475 -26.75 9.89 -29.80
N TYR A 476 -26.87 10.82 -30.75
CA TYR A 476 -26.73 12.24 -30.49
C TYR A 476 -27.87 12.80 -29.63
N GLU A 477 -29.12 12.42 -29.87
CA GLU A 477 -30.25 12.85 -29.06
C GLU A 477 -30.13 12.33 -27.60
N ALA A 478 -29.57 11.12 -27.40
CA ALA A 478 -29.29 10.60 -26.08
C ALA A 478 -28.30 11.50 -25.31
N VAL A 479 -27.26 12.02 -25.96
CA VAL A 479 -26.35 12.99 -25.35
C VAL A 479 -27.08 14.29 -25.03
N LEU A 480 -27.82 14.84 -26.01
CA LEU A 480 -28.53 16.14 -25.86
C LEU A 480 -29.65 16.11 -24.81
N LYS A 481 -30.18 14.92 -24.49
CA LYS A 481 -31.15 14.74 -23.41
C LYS A 481 -30.55 15.01 -22.02
N VAL A 482 -29.29 14.65 -21.81
CA VAL A 482 -28.59 14.82 -20.53
C VAL A 482 -27.69 16.06 -20.49
N ASP A 483 -27.21 16.49 -21.65
CA ASP A 483 -26.35 17.65 -21.85
C ASP A 483 -26.81 18.43 -23.10
N PRO A 484 -27.88 19.25 -22.98
CA PRO A 484 -28.48 19.98 -24.09
C PRO A 484 -27.57 21.02 -24.76
N LEU A 485 -26.42 21.28 -24.14
CA LEU A 485 -25.43 22.28 -24.54
C LEU A 485 -24.08 21.67 -24.88
N ASN A 486 -24.02 20.39 -25.20
CA ASN A 486 -22.80 19.70 -25.61
C ASN A 486 -22.32 20.24 -26.97
N ASP A 487 -21.32 21.10 -26.96
CA ASP A 487 -20.85 21.81 -28.17
C ASP A 487 -20.39 20.86 -29.26
N TYR A 488 -19.74 19.72 -28.90
CA TYR A 488 -19.32 18.71 -29.86
C TYR A 488 -20.51 18.10 -30.62
N VAL A 489 -21.54 17.71 -29.89
CA VAL A 489 -22.75 17.08 -30.48
C VAL A 489 -23.57 18.14 -31.22
N LEU A 490 -23.72 19.35 -30.69
CA LEU A 490 -24.40 20.44 -31.39
C LEU A 490 -23.76 20.71 -32.75
N ASN A 491 -22.42 20.69 -32.83
CA ASN A 491 -21.69 20.88 -34.09
C ASN A 491 -21.89 19.70 -35.06
N ASN A 492 -21.50 18.49 -34.63
CA ASN A 492 -21.44 17.34 -35.53
C ASN A 492 -22.82 16.93 -36.01
N TYR A 493 -23.79 16.88 -35.09
CA TYR A 493 -25.16 16.47 -35.45
C TYR A 493 -25.82 17.47 -36.41
N SER A 494 -25.72 18.79 -36.17
CA SER A 494 -26.27 19.79 -37.06
C SER A 494 -25.60 19.76 -38.44
N TYR A 495 -24.27 19.57 -38.48
CA TYR A 495 -23.51 19.44 -39.71
C TYR A 495 -23.95 18.20 -40.52
N PHE A 496 -24.04 17.02 -39.90
CA PHE A 496 -24.44 15.79 -40.57
C PHE A 496 -25.88 15.83 -41.04
N LEU A 497 -26.81 16.35 -40.26
CA LEU A 497 -28.18 16.57 -40.72
C LEU A 497 -28.21 17.46 -41.96
N SER A 498 -27.42 18.53 -42.02
CA SER A 498 -27.33 19.41 -43.15
C SER A 498 -26.77 18.76 -44.40
N LEU A 499 -25.71 17.97 -44.26
CA LEU A 499 -25.12 17.21 -45.38
C LEU A 499 -26.14 16.23 -46.03
N ARG A 500 -26.96 15.60 -45.21
CA ARG A 500 -27.99 14.65 -45.64
C ARG A 500 -29.28 15.35 -46.08
N LYS A 501 -29.39 16.65 -45.85
CA LYS A 501 -30.63 17.47 -46.06
C LYS A 501 -31.81 16.91 -45.26
N GLU A 502 -31.55 16.30 -44.11
CA GLU A 502 -32.53 15.73 -43.20
C GLU A 502 -32.84 16.74 -42.07
N ASN A 503 -34.10 16.82 -41.67
CA ASN A 503 -34.57 17.63 -40.53
C ASN A 503 -33.82 18.96 -40.37
N LEU A 504 -33.74 19.72 -41.46
CA LEU A 504 -33.05 21.03 -41.48
C LEU A 504 -33.53 22.00 -40.36
N PRO A 505 -34.83 22.00 -39.96
CA PRO A 505 -35.24 22.80 -38.80
C PRO A 505 -34.49 22.43 -37.50
N ARG A 506 -34.27 21.10 -37.27
CA ARG A 506 -33.49 20.65 -36.11
C ARG A 506 -32.03 21.05 -36.24
N ALA A 507 -31.42 20.82 -37.42
CA ALA A 507 -30.04 21.26 -37.67
C ALA A 507 -29.86 22.75 -37.40
N LEU A 508 -30.77 23.56 -37.85
CA LEU A 508 -30.73 25.03 -37.63
C LEU A 508 -30.82 25.40 -36.14
N GLN A 509 -31.73 24.73 -35.41
CA GLN A 509 -31.88 24.94 -33.96
C GLN A 509 -30.60 24.59 -33.19
N LEU A 510 -29.96 23.48 -33.53
CA LEU A 510 -28.74 23.02 -32.89
C LEU A 510 -27.57 23.94 -33.19
N ALA A 511 -27.33 24.25 -34.45
CA ALA A 511 -26.23 25.13 -34.87
C ALA A 511 -26.43 26.58 -34.38
N GLN A 512 -27.67 27.08 -34.28
CA GLN A 512 -27.96 28.38 -33.71
C GLN A 512 -27.55 28.44 -32.22
N LYS A 513 -27.94 27.44 -31.41
CA LYS A 513 -27.53 27.34 -30.00
C LYS A 513 -26.01 27.34 -29.84
N LEU A 514 -25.32 26.66 -30.75
CA LEU A 514 -23.85 26.54 -30.72
C LEU A 514 -23.19 27.92 -30.92
N VAL A 515 -23.60 28.70 -31.95
CA VAL A 515 -22.99 29.99 -32.25
C VAL A 515 -23.40 31.09 -31.29
N GLU A 516 -24.56 30.99 -30.65
CA GLU A 516 -24.97 31.91 -29.58
C GLU A 516 -24.02 31.83 -28.38
N ARG A 517 -23.51 30.62 -28.08
CA ARG A 517 -22.56 30.39 -26.99
C ARG A 517 -21.11 30.65 -27.40
N ASN A 518 -20.78 30.42 -28.65
CA ASN A 518 -19.42 30.49 -29.18
C ASN A 518 -19.36 31.45 -30.38
N PRO A 519 -19.62 32.75 -30.19
CA PRO A 519 -19.87 33.69 -31.30
C PRO A 519 -18.63 34.02 -32.14
N THR A 520 -17.43 33.61 -31.70
CA THR A 520 -16.15 33.85 -32.39
C THR A 520 -15.47 32.60 -32.92
N ASN A 521 -16.02 31.40 -32.63
CA ASN A 521 -15.40 30.15 -33.07
C ASN A 521 -15.65 29.94 -34.58
N ALA A 522 -14.58 30.02 -35.38
CA ALA A 522 -14.66 29.96 -36.84
C ALA A 522 -15.30 28.62 -37.34
N THR A 523 -15.00 27.50 -36.72
CA THR A 523 -15.56 26.18 -37.10
C THR A 523 -17.07 26.14 -36.84
N TYR A 524 -17.51 26.66 -35.70
CA TYR A 524 -18.94 26.67 -35.34
C TYR A 524 -19.75 27.65 -36.17
N LEU A 525 -19.14 28.80 -36.48
CA LEU A 525 -19.73 29.80 -37.38
C LEU A 525 -19.88 29.21 -38.79
N ASP A 526 -18.91 28.45 -39.28
CA ASP A 526 -18.97 27.76 -40.56
C ASP A 526 -20.06 26.69 -40.57
N THR A 527 -20.14 25.85 -39.53
CA THR A 527 -21.22 24.85 -39.43
C THR A 527 -22.59 25.48 -39.47
N TYR A 528 -22.83 26.56 -38.74
CA TYR A 528 -24.12 27.30 -38.78
C TYR A 528 -24.38 27.89 -40.16
N ALA A 529 -23.36 28.50 -40.73
CA ALA A 529 -23.45 29.08 -42.08
C ALA A 529 -23.76 28.03 -43.14
N TRP A 530 -23.16 26.82 -43.04
CA TRP A 530 -23.44 25.71 -43.94
C TRP A 530 -24.88 25.22 -43.78
N VAL A 531 -25.41 25.10 -42.57
CA VAL A 531 -26.83 24.75 -42.34
C VAL A 531 -27.75 25.80 -42.97
N LEU A 532 -27.46 27.10 -42.82
CA LEU A 532 -28.18 28.19 -43.44
C LEU A 532 -28.10 28.08 -44.97
N TYR A 533 -26.92 27.79 -45.52
CA TYR A 533 -26.70 27.63 -46.95
C TYR A 533 -27.58 26.48 -47.53
N VAL A 534 -27.58 25.33 -46.88
CA VAL A 534 -28.39 24.20 -47.28
C VAL A 534 -29.90 24.50 -47.15
N SER A 535 -30.25 25.31 -46.18
CA SER A 535 -31.61 25.82 -46.00
C SER A 535 -31.97 26.99 -46.95
N LYS A 536 -31.07 27.33 -47.88
CA LYS A 536 -31.21 28.36 -48.92
C LYS A 536 -31.24 29.82 -48.39
N ASP A 537 -30.86 30.06 -47.14
CA ASP A 537 -30.65 31.41 -46.59
C ASP A 537 -29.20 31.87 -46.85
N TYR A 538 -28.89 32.06 -48.13
CA TYR A 538 -27.54 32.42 -48.58
C TYR A 538 -27.04 33.73 -48.06
N ALA A 539 -27.93 34.67 -47.80
CA ALA A 539 -27.57 36.01 -47.28
C ALA A 539 -27.06 35.92 -45.85
N LYS A 540 -27.76 35.18 -45.00
CA LYS A 540 -27.28 34.93 -43.62
C LYS A 540 -26.06 34.01 -43.61
N ALA A 541 -26.02 32.96 -44.44
CA ALA A 541 -24.84 32.12 -44.56
C ALA A 541 -23.58 32.95 -44.82
N LYS A 542 -23.64 33.85 -45.82
CA LYS A 542 -22.55 34.77 -46.11
C LYS A 542 -22.12 35.60 -44.91
N GLN A 543 -23.08 36.18 -44.14
CA GLN A 543 -22.78 36.97 -42.97
C GLN A 543 -22.01 36.20 -41.89
N TYR A 544 -22.38 34.96 -41.63
CA TYR A 544 -21.70 34.13 -40.63
C TYR A 544 -20.33 33.62 -41.13
N LEU A 545 -20.17 33.37 -42.45
CA LEU A 545 -18.88 33.06 -43.06
C LEU A 545 -17.93 34.25 -43.01
N GLU A 546 -18.42 35.45 -43.21
CA GLU A 546 -17.60 36.68 -43.01
C GLU A 546 -17.10 36.83 -41.59
N LYS A 547 -17.93 36.45 -40.58
CA LYS A 547 -17.48 36.40 -39.18
C LYS A 547 -16.44 35.30 -38.96
N ALA A 548 -16.62 34.10 -39.56
CA ALA A 548 -15.68 33.01 -39.46
C ALA A 548 -14.32 33.36 -40.07
N LEU A 549 -14.31 34.17 -41.14
CA LEU A 549 -13.09 34.63 -41.81
C LEU A 549 -12.38 35.79 -41.10
N ALA A 550 -12.97 36.36 -40.04
CA ALA A 550 -12.38 37.49 -39.32
C ALA A 550 -11.16 37.10 -38.47
N ASP A 551 -10.98 35.81 -38.15
CA ASP A 551 -9.79 35.28 -37.46
C ASP A 551 -8.95 34.41 -38.43
N PRO A 552 -7.94 35.00 -39.12
CA PRO A 552 -7.15 34.30 -40.14
C PRO A 552 -6.38 33.10 -39.62
N ALA A 553 -6.08 33.03 -38.31
CA ALA A 553 -5.34 31.96 -37.68
C ALA A 553 -6.13 30.63 -37.69
N ASN A 554 -7.45 30.73 -37.57
CA ASN A 554 -8.36 29.57 -37.42
C ASN A 554 -9.21 29.29 -38.68
N VAL A 555 -8.88 29.93 -39.82
CA VAL A 555 -9.60 29.73 -41.09
C VAL A 555 -9.03 28.54 -41.84
N SER A 556 -9.88 27.56 -42.17
CA SER A 556 -9.55 26.41 -43.07
C SER A 556 -9.92 26.72 -44.53
N GLY A 557 -9.37 25.95 -45.48
CA GLY A 557 -9.79 26.02 -46.86
C GLY A 557 -11.27 25.72 -47.05
N THR A 558 -11.86 24.82 -46.25
CA THR A 558 -13.28 24.51 -46.26
C THR A 558 -14.15 25.75 -45.98
N ILE A 559 -13.79 26.56 -44.95
CA ILE A 559 -14.51 27.79 -44.60
C ILE A 559 -14.49 28.78 -45.79
N ILE A 560 -13.30 28.93 -46.41
CA ILE A 560 -13.14 29.81 -47.56
C ILE A 560 -13.95 29.29 -48.76
N GLU A 561 -14.00 28.00 -48.99
CA GLU A 561 -14.81 27.38 -50.04
C GLU A 561 -16.30 27.60 -49.82
N HIS A 562 -16.81 27.32 -48.60
CA HIS A 562 -18.19 27.59 -48.23
C HIS A 562 -18.59 29.06 -48.45
N TYR A 563 -17.66 30.02 -48.16
CA TYR A 563 -17.89 31.44 -48.47
C TYR A 563 -17.99 31.70 -49.97
N GLY A 564 -17.14 31.07 -50.75
CA GLY A 564 -17.24 31.10 -52.24
C GLY A 564 -18.56 30.56 -52.72
N ASP A 565 -19.02 29.42 -52.15
CA ASP A 565 -20.29 28.80 -52.51
C ASP A 565 -21.50 29.73 -52.20
N ALA A 566 -21.47 30.40 -51.03
CA ALA A 566 -22.50 31.34 -50.66
C ALA A 566 -22.51 32.57 -51.59
N LEU A 567 -21.34 33.11 -51.95
CA LEU A 567 -21.22 34.22 -52.91
C LEU A 567 -21.75 33.84 -54.28
N TYR A 568 -21.45 32.63 -54.75
CA TYR A 568 -21.96 32.14 -56.05
C TYR A 568 -23.49 32.13 -56.09
N GLN A 569 -24.12 31.56 -55.05
CA GLN A 569 -25.59 31.49 -54.95
C GLN A 569 -26.24 32.89 -54.88
N LEU A 570 -25.48 33.90 -54.40
CA LEU A 570 -25.92 35.29 -54.40
C LEU A 570 -25.60 36.07 -55.70
N GLY A 571 -25.17 35.36 -56.75
CA GLY A 571 -24.88 35.95 -58.06
C GLY A 571 -23.52 36.66 -58.15
N GLN A 572 -22.64 36.51 -57.16
CA GLN A 572 -21.32 37.16 -57.13
C GLN A 572 -20.22 36.21 -57.64
N ALA A 573 -20.36 35.73 -58.86
CA ALA A 573 -19.54 34.66 -59.45
C ALA A 573 -18.03 34.99 -59.46
N ASP A 574 -17.62 36.20 -59.79
CA ASP A 574 -16.22 36.60 -59.80
C ASP A 574 -15.57 36.51 -58.41
N LYS A 575 -16.29 36.96 -57.42
CA LYS A 575 -15.83 36.88 -56.01
C LYS A 575 -15.80 35.43 -55.53
N ALA A 576 -16.77 34.63 -55.95
CA ALA A 576 -16.77 33.20 -55.62
C ALA A 576 -15.54 32.50 -56.19
N LEU A 577 -15.19 32.74 -57.43
CA LEU A 577 -14.00 32.21 -58.09
C LEU A 577 -12.70 32.61 -57.35
N GLU A 578 -12.64 33.86 -56.92
CA GLU A 578 -11.50 34.32 -56.12
C GLU A 578 -11.36 33.52 -54.79
N GLN A 579 -12.48 33.33 -54.11
CA GLN A 579 -12.48 32.58 -52.84
C GLN A 579 -12.14 31.10 -53.05
N TRP A 580 -12.65 30.43 -54.05
CA TRP A 580 -12.31 29.06 -54.38
C TRP A 580 -10.81 28.89 -54.67
N LYS A 581 -10.20 29.82 -55.39
CA LYS A 581 -8.73 29.85 -55.59
C LYS A 581 -7.96 29.99 -54.25
N LYS A 582 -8.43 30.87 -53.36
CA LYS A 582 -7.85 31.04 -52.01
C LYS A 582 -8.00 29.75 -51.20
N ALA A 583 -9.17 29.10 -51.23
CA ALA A 583 -9.45 27.84 -50.55
C ALA A 583 -8.49 26.74 -51.01
N LYS A 584 -8.26 26.59 -52.30
CA LYS A 584 -7.28 25.63 -52.86
C LYS A 584 -5.86 25.93 -52.37
N MET A 585 -5.42 27.19 -52.35
CA MET A 585 -4.08 27.56 -51.87
C MET A 585 -3.91 27.31 -50.38
N LYS A 586 -4.97 27.52 -49.58
CA LYS A 586 -4.94 27.29 -48.13
C LYS A 586 -4.87 25.79 -47.79
N GLY A 587 -5.40 24.93 -48.66
CA GLY A 587 -5.54 23.48 -48.41
C GLY A 587 -6.76 23.12 -47.58
N GLY A 588 -7.18 21.85 -47.63
CA GLY A 588 -8.35 21.35 -46.91
C GLY A 588 -9.71 21.69 -47.55
N ALA A 589 -9.72 22.20 -48.79
CA ALA A 589 -10.93 22.37 -49.58
C ALA A 589 -11.47 21.01 -50.10
N SER A 590 -12.70 20.99 -50.58
CA SER A 590 -13.35 19.76 -51.11
C SER A 590 -12.59 19.19 -52.30
N PRO A 591 -12.76 17.88 -52.62
CA PRO A 591 -12.20 17.27 -53.82
C PRO A 591 -12.70 17.91 -55.12
N ASP A 592 -13.85 18.59 -55.10
CA ASP A 592 -14.45 19.25 -56.25
C ASP A 592 -13.96 20.68 -56.48
N ILE A 593 -13.08 21.19 -55.64
CA ILE A 593 -12.58 22.58 -55.71
C ILE A 593 -12.02 22.92 -57.10
N ASP A 594 -11.29 22.02 -57.71
CA ASP A 594 -10.72 22.23 -59.05
C ASP A 594 -11.76 22.35 -60.14
N LYS A 595 -12.83 21.60 -60.03
CA LYS A 595 -13.97 21.69 -60.98
C LYS A 595 -14.66 23.06 -60.84
N LYS A 596 -14.91 23.49 -59.59
CA LYS A 596 -15.50 24.82 -59.29
C LYS A 596 -14.64 25.95 -59.88
N ILE A 597 -13.30 25.87 -59.72
CA ILE A 597 -12.38 26.87 -60.25
C ILE A 597 -12.36 26.86 -61.78
N THR A 598 -12.31 25.69 -62.43
CA THR A 598 -12.15 25.56 -63.86
C THR A 598 -13.46 25.89 -64.60
N SER A 599 -14.60 25.51 -64.04
CA SER A 599 -15.91 25.77 -64.67
C SER A 599 -16.44 27.17 -64.33
N GLY A 600 -15.96 27.81 -63.27
CA GLY A 600 -16.57 29.00 -62.69
C GLY A 600 -17.96 28.75 -62.13
N LYS A 601 -18.34 27.49 -61.93
CA LYS A 601 -19.67 27.06 -61.45
C LYS A 601 -19.56 26.04 -60.32
N MET A 602 -20.60 25.90 -59.54
CA MET A 602 -20.74 24.87 -58.53
C MET A 602 -21.07 23.50 -59.12
#